data_31cbce6092cb933a0664c96c42648f8d
#
_entry.id   31cbce6092cb933a0664c96c42648f8d
#
_cell.length_a   1.000
_cell.length_b   1.000
_cell.length_c   1.000
_cell.angle_alpha   90.00
_cell.angle_beta   90.00
_cell.angle_gamma   90.00
#
_symmetry.space_group_name_H-M   'P 1'
#
loop_
_entity.id
_entity.type
_entity.pdbx_description
1 polymer ?
#
loop_
_entity_poly.entity_id
_entity_poly.type
_entity_poly.pdbx_seq_one_letter_code
_entity_poly.pdbx_strand_id
1 'polypeptide(L)'
;MTDARDDQTETPVTGWASPARKRSSDLGMTLMEIMIVFALIALIMGAVGVGAFNYFKKGQVKTARIQVNEIMQKAQQYMMDNNNECPKSMDDLVAQKYMPRRQKDPWNKDFIMRCPGQINTDGIDVISLGPDGTEGTPDDIKATE
;
A
#
# COMPACT_ATOMS: atom_id res chain seq x y z
N MET A 1 -30.20 16.43 98.11
CA MET A 1 -30.60 15.04 98.29
C MET A 1 -30.89 14.44 96.94
N THR A 2 -30.20 13.29 96.63
CA THR A 2 -30.46 12.32 95.59
C THR A 2 -30.21 12.79 94.17
N ASP A 3 -29.04 12.58 93.62
CA ASP A 3 -28.49 11.41 93.04
C ASP A 3 -29.32 10.92 91.84
N ALA A 4 -28.85 11.18 90.60
CA ALA A 4 -29.29 10.59 89.38
C ALA A 4 -28.06 10.18 88.57
N ARG A 5 -27.81 8.88 88.52
CA ARG A 5 -26.77 8.24 87.78
C ARG A 5 -27.05 8.39 86.28
N ASP A 6 -26.04 8.92 85.58
CA ASP A 6 -25.93 8.84 84.16
C ASP A 6 -25.66 7.35 83.72
N ASP A 7 -26.62 6.80 83.04
CA ASP A 7 -26.43 5.55 82.31
C ASP A 7 -25.95 5.88 80.87
N GLN A 8 -24.65 5.80 80.72
CA GLN A 8 -24.03 5.90 79.35
C GLN A 8 -24.07 4.53 78.68
N THR A 9 -25.07 4.36 77.83
CA THR A 9 -25.06 3.23 76.90
C THR A 9 -24.09 3.52 75.80
N GLU A 10 -22.90 2.91 75.90
CA GLU A 10 -21.92 2.86 74.81
C GLU A 10 -22.44 2.03 73.65
N THR A 11 -22.69 2.68 72.53
CA THR A 11 -22.95 1.98 71.25
C THR A 11 -21.64 1.40 70.68
N PRO A 12 -21.59 0.14 70.27
CA PRO A 12 -20.40 -0.41 69.69
C PRO A 12 -20.17 0.20 68.31
N VAL A 13 -19.02 0.86 68.10
CA VAL A 13 -18.49 1.30 66.81
C VAL A 13 -18.27 0.07 65.93
N THR A 14 -19.15 -0.14 64.99
CA THR A 14 -18.98 -1.13 63.94
C THR A 14 -17.74 -0.80 63.14
N GLY A 15 -16.71 -1.63 63.29
CA GLY A 15 -15.45 -1.51 62.57
C GLY A 15 -15.69 -1.64 61.05
N TRP A 16 -15.21 -0.67 60.34
CA TRP A 16 -15.18 -0.64 58.90
C TRP A 16 -14.19 -1.75 58.44
N ALA A 17 -14.73 -2.89 58.06
CA ALA A 17 -13.93 -3.92 57.37
C ALA A 17 -13.56 -3.37 55.99
N SER A 18 -12.32 -2.93 55.86
CA SER A 18 -11.73 -2.60 54.54
C SER A 18 -11.85 -3.80 53.60
N PRO A 19 -12.42 -3.65 52.41
CA PRO A 19 -12.46 -4.76 51.47
C PRO A 19 -11.03 -5.17 51.11
N ALA A 20 -10.73 -6.44 51.33
CA ALA A 20 -9.44 -7.01 50.97
C ALA A 20 -9.25 -6.75 49.48
N ARG A 21 -8.28 -5.90 49.12
CA ARG A 21 -7.86 -5.63 47.76
C ARG A 21 -7.34 -6.95 47.19
N LYS A 22 -8.14 -7.55 46.31
CA LYS A 22 -7.75 -8.72 45.52
C LYS A 22 -6.51 -8.31 44.76
N ARG A 23 -5.31 -8.80 45.17
CA ARG A 23 -4.10 -8.68 44.36
C ARG A 23 -4.39 -9.46 43.09
N SER A 24 -4.59 -8.75 41.97
CA SER A 24 -4.42 -9.32 40.67
C SER A 24 -2.99 -9.82 40.63
N SER A 25 -2.81 -11.12 40.46
CA SER A 25 -1.50 -11.69 40.15
C SER A 25 -1.12 -11.15 38.79
N ASP A 26 -0.33 -10.08 38.76
CA ASP A 26 0.36 -9.67 37.55
C ASP A 26 1.32 -10.81 37.19
N LEU A 27 0.85 -11.67 36.31
CA LEU A 27 1.68 -12.70 35.69
C LEU A 27 2.69 -11.98 34.82
N GLY A 28 3.81 -11.57 35.43
CA GLY A 28 4.96 -11.01 34.72
C GLY A 28 5.44 -12.03 33.71
N MET A 29 5.49 -11.65 32.43
CA MET A 29 6.06 -12.48 31.37
C MET A 29 7.54 -12.77 31.69
N THR A 30 7.94 -14.02 31.54
CA THR A 30 9.35 -14.40 31.73
C THR A 30 10.18 -13.92 30.53
N LEU A 31 11.44 -13.62 30.76
CA LEU A 31 12.36 -13.23 29.67
C LEU A 31 12.42 -14.31 28.58
N MET A 32 12.36 -15.58 28.97
CA MET A 32 12.33 -16.71 28.05
C MET A 32 11.07 -16.72 27.15
N GLU A 33 9.91 -16.38 27.70
CA GLU A 33 8.64 -16.33 26.95
C GLU A 33 8.69 -15.24 25.86
N ILE A 34 9.21 -14.07 26.17
CA ILE A 34 9.42 -13.00 25.19
C ILE A 34 10.40 -13.43 24.10
N MET A 35 11.49 -14.10 24.45
CA MET A 35 12.47 -14.60 23.46
C MET A 35 11.83 -15.62 22.50
N ILE A 36 10.98 -16.53 22.99
CA ILE A 36 10.27 -17.49 22.15
C ILE A 36 9.31 -16.76 21.22
N VAL A 37 8.56 -15.78 21.71
CA VAL A 37 7.65 -14.98 20.88
C VAL A 37 8.39 -14.26 19.76
N PHE A 38 9.52 -13.62 20.06
CA PHE A 38 10.34 -12.98 19.02
C PHE A 38 10.89 -13.98 18.01
N ALA A 39 11.32 -15.16 18.45
CA ALA A 39 11.80 -16.20 17.55
C ALA A 39 10.70 -16.68 16.59
N LEU A 40 9.47 -16.87 17.07
CA LEU A 40 8.32 -17.24 16.25
C LEU A 40 7.95 -16.14 15.25
N ILE A 41 7.93 -14.88 15.68
CA ILE A 41 7.66 -13.74 14.80
C ILE A 41 8.71 -13.65 13.70
N ALA A 42 10.00 -13.78 14.05
CA ALA A 42 11.08 -13.73 13.05
C ALA A 42 10.99 -14.86 12.03
N LEU A 43 10.61 -16.06 12.47
CA LEU A 43 10.40 -17.21 11.57
C LEU A 43 9.25 -16.98 10.59
N ILE A 44 8.11 -16.46 11.07
CA ILE A 44 6.95 -16.15 10.23
C ILE A 44 7.27 -15.04 9.24
N MET A 45 7.90 -13.94 9.72
CA MET A 45 8.27 -12.82 8.85
C MET A 45 9.28 -13.23 7.77
N GLY A 46 10.21 -14.12 8.09
CA GLY A 46 11.15 -14.67 7.10
C GLY A 46 10.46 -15.44 5.99
N ALA A 47 9.51 -16.30 6.34
CA ALA A 47 8.77 -17.11 5.37
C ALA A 47 7.85 -16.26 4.45
N VAL A 48 7.18 -15.24 5.01
CA VAL A 48 6.25 -14.38 4.27
C VAL A 48 6.98 -13.38 3.37
N GLY A 49 8.15 -12.88 3.81
CA GLY A 49 8.88 -11.80 3.12
C GLY A 49 9.25 -12.15 1.67
N VAL A 50 9.73 -13.37 1.42
CA VAL A 50 10.12 -13.82 0.07
C VAL A 50 8.90 -13.90 -0.87
N GLY A 51 7.78 -14.41 -0.37
CA GLY A 51 6.53 -14.48 -1.13
C GLY A 51 6.00 -13.10 -1.51
N ALA A 52 5.92 -12.18 -0.55
CA ALA A 52 5.43 -10.82 -0.75
C ALA A 52 6.22 -10.05 -1.82
N PHE A 53 7.55 -10.20 -1.85
CA PHE A 53 8.40 -9.53 -2.83
C PHE A 53 8.10 -9.98 -4.28
N ASN A 54 7.86 -11.26 -4.50
CA ASN A 54 7.50 -11.79 -5.82
C ASN A 54 6.11 -11.32 -6.27
N TYR A 55 5.14 -11.24 -5.35
CA TYR A 55 3.82 -10.68 -5.65
C TYR A 55 3.88 -9.19 -6.00
N PHE A 56 4.72 -8.43 -5.30
CA PHE A 56 4.92 -7.01 -5.58
C PHE A 56 5.48 -6.79 -6.99
N LYS A 57 6.52 -7.51 -7.40
CA LYS A 57 7.07 -7.44 -8.76
C LYS A 57 6.02 -7.74 -9.83
N LYS A 58 5.25 -8.82 -9.66
CA LYS A 58 4.16 -9.17 -10.59
C LYS A 58 3.08 -8.07 -10.65
N GLY A 59 2.77 -7.46 -9.50
CA GLY A 59 1.84 -6.34 -9.42
C GLY A 59 2.30 -5.13 -10.23
N GLN A 60 3.58 -4.76 -10.13
CA GLN A 60 4.16 -3.65 -10.91
C GLN A 60 4.05 -3.90 -12.42
N VAL A 61 4.41 -5.09 -12.90
CA VAL A 61 4.29 -5.46 -14.32
C VAL A 61 2.83 -5.35 -14.80
N LYS A 62 1.88 -5.84 -13.99
CA LYS A 62 0.45 -5.75 -14.32
C LYS A 62 -0.01 -4.29 -14.40
N THR A 63 0.43 -3.46 -13.45
CA THR A 63 0.09 -2.02 -13.43
C THR A 63 0.67 -1.31 -14.65
N ALA A 64 1.95 -1.57 -14.99
CA ALA A 64 2.57 -1.00 -16.19
C ALA A 64 1.82 -1.37 -17.46
N ARG A 65 1.37 -2.63 -17.59
CA ARG A 65 0.58 -3.07 -18.75
C ARG A 65 -0.76 -2.34 -18.88
N ILE A 66 -1.44 -2.11 -17.75
CA ILE A 66 -2.70 -1.34 -17.74
C ILE A 66 -2.43 0.10 -18.18
N GLN A 67 -1.37 0.73 -17.65
CA GLN A 67 -0.99 2.11 -17.99
C GLN A 67 -0.61 2.26 -19.47
N VAL A 68 0.18 1.31 -20.02
CA VAL A 68 0.56 1.31 -21.44
C VAL A 68 -0.69 1.25 -22.33
N ASN A 69 -1.64 0.36 -22.03
CA ASN A 69 -2.88 0.23 -22.79
C ASN A 69 -3.77 1.48 -22.64
N GLU A 70 -3.84 2.08 -21.44
CA GLU A 70 -4.58 3.32 -21.22
C GLU A 70 -4.02 4.47 -22.06
N ILE A 71 -2.70 4.65 -22.05
CA ILE A 71 -2.03 5.71 -22.83
C ILE A 71 -2.25 5.47 -24.34
N MET A 72 -2.14 4.22 -24.80
CA MET A 72 -2.40 3.87 -26.20
C MET A 72 -3.82 4.23 -26.61
N GLN A 73 -4.82 3.87 -25.83
CA GLN A 73 -6.23 4.23 -26.11
C GLN A 73 -6.44 5.74 -26.17
N LYS A 74 -5.80 6.50 -25.28
CA LYS A 74 -5.87 7.97 -25.30
C LYS A 74 -5.20 8.58 -26.53
N ALA A 75 -4.08 8.01 -26.94
CA ALA A 75 -3.38 8.44 -28.14
C ALA A 75 -4.18 8.08 -29.42
N GLN A 76 -4.83 6.92 -29.47
CA GLN A 76 -5.74 6.56 -30.57
C GLN A 76 -6.96 7.49 -30.63
N GLN A 77 -7.55 7.83 -29.47
CA GLN A 77 -8.64 8.80 -29.41
C GLN A 77 -8.20 10.16 -29.94
N TYR A 78 -7.00 10.62 -29.58
CA TYR A 78 -6.42 11.85 -30.13
C TYR A 78 -6.35 11.81 -31.66
N MET A 79 -5.85 10.71 -32.25
CA MET A 79 -5.75 10.55 -33.71
C MET A 79 -7.12 10.58 -34.37
N MET A 80 -8.14 9.91 -33.80
CA MET A 80 -9.49 9.92 -34.32
C MET A 80 -10.09 11.35 -34.40
N ASP A 81 -9.80 12.16 -33.37
CA ASP A 81 -10.33 13.52 -33.27
C ASP A 81 -9.51 14.53 -34.09
N ASN A 82 -8.28 14.22 -34.49
CA ASN A 82 -7.35 15.09 -35.20
C ASN A 82 -6.98 14.57 -36.62
N ASN A 83 -7.95 14.06 -37.38
CA ASN A 83 -7.77 13.60 -38.76
C ASN A 83 -6.60 12.58 -38.94
N ASN A 84 -6.42 11.68 -37.99
CA ASN A 84 -5.36 10.69 -37.99
C ASN A 84 -3.94 11.29 -37.80
N GLU A 85 -3.84 12.54 -37.33
CA GLU A 85 -2.55 13.13 -37.01
C GLU A 85 -1.95 12.50 -35.75
N CYS A 86 -0.66 12.17 -35.82
CA CYS A 86 0.08 11.61 -34.69
C CYS A 86 0.33 12.66 -33.59
N PRO A 87 0.08 12.33 -32.31
CA PRO A 87 0.55 13.19 -31.24
C PRO A 87 2.09 13.20 -31.22
N LYS A 88 2.70 14.37 -31.11
CA LYS A 88 4.15 14.54 -31.12
C LYS A 88 4.81 14.02 -29.85
N SER A 89 4.06 14.07 -28.74
CA SER A 89 4.55 13.66 -27.45
C SER A 89 3.39 13.35 -26.49
N MET A 90 3.68 12.75 -25.35
CA MET A 90 2.69 12.58 -24.29
C MET A 90 2.18 13.93 -23.74
N ASP A 91 2.99 14.99 -23.85
CA ASP A 91 2.59 16.34 -23.41
C ASP A 91 1.47 16.91 -24.28
N ASP A 92 1.39 16.55 -25.56
CA ASP A 92 0.27 16.93 -26.43
C ASP A 92 -1.04 16.33 -25.96
N LEU A 93 -1.03 15.06 -25.49
CA LEU A 93 -2.22 14.41 -24.93
C LEU A 93 -2.69 15.11 -23.64
N VAL A 94 -1.75 15.64 -22.86
CA VAL A 94 -2.09 16.41 -21.66
C VAL A 94 -2.60 17.81 -22.04
N ALA A 95 -1.94 18.51 -22.98
CA ALA A 95 -2.31 19.84 -23.41
C ALA A 95 -3.72 19.87 -24.02
N GLN A 96 -4.08 18.84 -24.78
CA GLN A 96 -5.41 18.69 -25.39
C GLN A 96 -6.43 17.96 -24.50
N LYS A 97 -6.09 17.72 -23.23
CA LYS A 97 -6.98 17.16 -22.20
C LYS A 97 -7.44 15.70 -22.42
N TYR A 98 -6.75 14.94 -23.25
CA TYR A 98 -6.96 13.48 -23.33
C TYR A 98 -6.43 12.76 -22.10
N MET A 99 -5.41 13.35 -21.45
CA MET A 99 -4.86 12.89 -20.17
C MET A 99 -4.83 14.03 -19.16
N PRO A 100 -5.12 13.77 -17.88
CA PRO A 100 -5.11 14.82 -16.85
C PRO A 100 -3.68 15.29 -16.50
N ARG A 101 -2.70 14.43 -16.68
CA ARG A 101 -1.27 14.69 -16.40
C ARG A 101 -0.39 13.64 -17.07
N ARG A 102 0.88 13.95 -17.25
CA ARG A 102 1.89 12.97 -17.64
C ARG A 102 2.00 11.86 -16.59
N GLN A 103 1.94 10.62 -17.02
CA GLN A 103 2.09 9.45 -16.15
C GLN A 103 3.52 8.92 -16.23
N LYS A 104 3.95 8.29 -15.14
CA LYS A 104 5.18 7.51 -15.07
C LYS A 104 4.84 6.06 -14.78
N ASP A 105 5.70 5.18 -15.19
CA ASP A 105 5.55 3.77 -14.93
C ASP A 105 5.80 3.42 -13.45
N PRO A 106 5.54 2.19 -12.99
CA PRO A 106 5.74 1.77 -11.61
C PRO A 106 7.20 1.83 -11.12
N TRP A 107 8.16 1.99 -12.02
CA TRP A 107 9.58 2.17 -11.70
C TRP A 107 10.03 3.63 -11.83
N ASN A 108 9.05 4.58 -11.90
CA ASN A 108 9.26 6.02 -12.00
C ASN A 108 9.97 6.49 -13.28
N LYS A 109 9.83 5.72 -14.38
CA LYS A 109 10.38 6.04 -15.69
C LYS A 109 9.30 6.57 -16.62
N ASP A 110 9.70 7.28 -17.66
CA ASP A 110 8.79 7.80 -18.66
C ASP A 110 8.45 6.70 -19.68
N PHE A 111 7.21 6.70 -20.16
CA PHE A 111 6.80 5.83 -21.27
C PHE A 111 7.36 6.36 -22.58
N ILE A 112 7.75 5.43 -23.45
CA ILE A 112 8.11 5.76 -24.83
C ILE A 112 6.85 5.67 -25.68
N MET A 113 6.58 6.70 -26.48
CA MET A 113 5.50 6.74 -27.45
C MET A 113 6.08 6.95 -28.85
N ARG A 114 5.65 6.13 -29.77
CA ARG A 114 6.05 6.22 -31.21
C ARG A 114 4.82 6.24 -32.08
N CYS A 115 4.75 7.25 -32.93
CA CYS A 115 3.72 7.38 -33.94
C CYS A 115 4.33 7.88 -35.24
N PRO A 116 4.20 7.14 -36.38
CA PRO A 116 3.62 5.81 -36.48
C PRO A 116 4.40 4.76 -35.68
N GLY A 117 3.76 3.71 -35.22
CA GLY A 117 4.37 2.63 -34.49
C GLY A 117 5.32 1.79 -35.32
N GLN A 118 6.29 1.12 -34.67
CA GLN A 118 7.17 0.15 -35.32
C GLN A 118 6.57 -1.26 -35.25
N ILE A 119 5.78 -1.53 -34.22
CA ILE A 119 5.08 -2.80 -34.03
C ILE A 119 3.72 -2.71 -34.69
N ASN A 120 3.04 -1.59 -34.48
CA ASN A 120 1.73 -1.27 -35.04
C ASN A 120 1.91 -0.17 -36.10
N THR A 121 2.23 -0.54 -37.33
CA THR A 121 2.61 0.39 -38.40
C THR A 121 1.53 1.42 -38.75
N ASP A 122 0.27 1.06 -38.53
CA ASP A 122 -0.89 1.94 -38.76
C ASP A 122 -1.40 2.61 -37.48
N GLY A 123 -0.67 2.45 -36.39
CA GLY A 123 -1.09 2.91 -35.07
C GLY A 123 0.02 3.56 -34.26
N ILE A 124 -0.12 3.45 -32.95
CA ILE A 124 0.81 4.01 -31.97
C ILE A 124 1.39 2.88 -31.12
N ASP A 125 2.71 2.89 -30.94
CA ASP A 125 3.36 2.06 -29.95
C ASP A 125 3.57 2.84 -28.66
N VAL A 126 3.18 2.25 -27.53
CA VAL A 126 3.48 2.74 -26.20
C VAL A 126 4.23 1.64 -25.45
N ILE A 127 5.36 2.00 -24.87
CA ILE A 127 6.29 1.04 -24.25
C ILE A 127 6.70 1.56 -22.87
N SER A 128 6.63 0.70 -21.85
CA SER A 128 7.34 0.91 -20.58
C SER A 128 8.64 0.12 -20.63
N LEU A 129 9.73 0.75 -20.23
CA LEU A 129 11.08 0.16 -20.23
C LEU A 129 11.33 -0.83 -19.09
N GLY A 130 10.29 -1.15 -18.31
CA GLY A 130 10.41 -2.10 -17.23
C GLY A 130 11.37 -1.69 -16.10
N PRO A 131 11.74 -2.63 -15.25
CA PRO A 131 12.60 -2.37 -14.09
C PRO A 131 14.02 -1.94 -14.45
N ASP A 132 14.61 -2.43 -15.55
CA ASP A 132 15.99 -2.07 -15.95
C ASP A 132 16.07 -0.70 -16.65
N GLY A 133 14.99 -0.25 -17.31
CA GLY A 133 14.89 1.02 -18.01
C GLY A 133 15.71 1.09 -19.29
N THR A 134 16.00 -0.05 -19.86
CA THR A 134 16.73 -0.18 -21.11
C THR A 134 15.78 -0.67 -22.19
N GLU A 135 15.72 0.04 -23.31
CA GLU A 135 14.87 -0.35 -24.42
C GLU A 135 15.42 -1.57 -25.15
N GLY A 136 14.53 -2.45 -25.61
CA GLY A 136 14.86 -3.64 -26.36
C GLY A 136 15.17 -4.86 -25.50
N THR A 137 14.89 -4.81 -24.22
CA THR A 137 15.07 -5.92 -23.28
C THR A 137 13.80 -6.76 -23.10
N PRO A 138 13.91 -8.00 -22.59
CA PRO A 138 12.74 -8.87 -22.40
C PRO A 138 11.73 -8.39 -21.35
N ASP A 139 12.09 -7.42 -20.53
CA ASP A 139 11.22 -6.82 -19.50
C ASP A 139 10.46 -5.57 -20.00
N ASP A 140 10.66 -5.16 -21.24
CA ASP A 140 9.84 -4.15 -21.91
C ASP A 140 8.38 -4.57 -21.95
N ILE A 141 7.50 -3.67 -21.52
CA ILE A 141 6.06 -3.88 -21.51
C ILE A 141 5.44 -3.03 -22.61
N LYS A 142 4.91 -3.72 -23.63
CA LYS A 142 4.30 -3.11 -24.80
C LYS A 142 2.78 -3.21 -24.73
N ALA A 143 2.09 -2.24 -25.35
CA ALA A 143 0.66 -2.36 -25.53
C ALA A 143 0.38 -3.56 -26.44
N THR A 144 -0.52 -4.42 -26.01
CA THR A 144 -1.08 -5.50 -26.84
C THR A 144 -2.51 -5.15 -27.14
N GLU A 145 -2.88 -5.23 -28.40
CA GLU A 145 -4.25 -5.16 -28.86
C GLU A 145 -5.09 -6.27 -28.24
#